data_f7c90268d60e3b5de1b17ab30c94b5d1
#
_entry.id   f7c90268d60e3b5de1b17ab30c94b5d1
#
_cell.length_a   1.000
_cell.length_b   1.000
_cell.length_c   1.000
_cell.angle_alpha   90.00
_cell.angle_beta   90.00
_cell.angle_gamma   90.00
#
_symmetry.space_group_name_H-M   'P 1'
#
loop_
_entity.id
_entity.type
_entity.pdbx_description
1 polymer ?
#
loop_
_entity_poly.entity_id
_entity_poly.type
_entity_poly.pdbx_seq_one_letter_code
_entity_poly.pdbx_strand_id
1 'polypeptide(L)'
;MADPRLTVVKMLMKMDSSEAYSNLLLDHVFSETDLSERDKAFAAALFYGVLERRLTLDYIIEKNSKIPFAKLDPAAVEILRTGLYQLLYMDSVPESAAVNESVKLCKKLKCFSAQGFVNGMLRSFIRGGKKISYLGLEPEKRLSVEYSCPEWLTEKLIREYGTDFAVKALKASVGRPPVYARVNTLKTTTEKLLAELSKHRIKAEAYPGLENCIRLEKPGDIEKCAPFRQGLFHVQDISSQLCCLTLRPVVNETVLDVCAAPGGKSFTLAELMGNNGKLYSMDLHDMRVGLIEDGASRLGIRIITAMQNDASKFNAELPQADRVLCDVPCSGLGVIRRKPEIKFKSPSDFDGLPEIQYQILETSARYVKPGGTLVYSTLSLIHISEPTRPLYIS
;
A
#
# COMPACT_ATOMS: atom_id res chain seq x y z
N MET A 1 -25.52 8.26 16.26
CA MET A 1 -24.68 7.37 15.46
C MET A 1 -24.13 8.12 14.26
N ALA A 2 -22.85 8.03 14.03
CA ALA A 2 -22.19 8.62 12.87
C ALA A 2 -22.66 7.91 11.58
N ASP A 3 -22.75 8.66 10.48
CA ASP A 3 -23.13 8.11 9.17
C ASP A 3 -21.88 7.67 8.42
N PRO A 4 -21.69 6.35 8.12
CA PRO A 4 -20.47 5.86 7.50
C PRO A 4 -20.25 6.43 6.08
N ARG A 5 -21.32 6.71 5.32
CA ARG A 5 -21.21 7.31 3.98
C ARG A 5 -20.79 8.77 4.04
N LEU A 6 -21.36 9.53 4.98
CA LEU A 6 -20.96 10.93 5.21
C LEU A 6 -19.48 11.01 5.63
N THR A 7 -19.06 10.11 6.50
CA THR A 7 -17.66 10.00 6.94
C THR A 7 -16.74 9.77 5.76
N VAL A 8 -17.10 8.81 4.86
CA VAL A 8 -16.32 8.52 3.66
C VAL A 8 -16.22 9.73 2.73
N VAL A 9 -17.33 10.40 2.41
CA VAL A 9 -17.30 11.58 1.53
C VAL A 9 -16.41 12.67 2.11
N LYS A 10 -16.48 12.93 3.42
CA LYS A 10 -15.60 13.90 4.08
C LYS A 10 -14.11 13.51 4.01
N MET A 11 -13.81 12.22 4.19
CA MET A 11 -12.42 11.73 4.04
C MET A 11 -11.92 11.91 2.60
N LEU A 12 -12.73 11.58 1.60
CA LEU A 12 -12.36 11.76 0.19
C LEU A 12 -12.10 13.23 -0.15
N MET A 13 -12.98 14.14 0.29
CA MET A 13 -12.78 15.58 0.15
C MET A 13 -11.48 16.06 0.82
N LYS A 14 -11.14 15.49 1.98
CA LYS A 14 -9.89 15.82 2.68
C LYS A 14 -8.67 15.30 1.92
N MET A 15 -8.75 14.10 1.31
CA MET A 15 -7.67 13.56 0.46
C MET A 15 -7.38 14.45 -0.75
N ASP A 16 -8.40 15.07 -1.34
CA ASP A 16 -8.24 15.98 -2.48
C ASP A 16 -7.57 17.32 -2.11
N SER A 17 -7.69 17.73 -0.86
CA SER A 17 -7.15 19.00 -0.36
C SER A 17 -5.81 18.87 0.38
N SER A 18 -5.33 17.65 0.63
CA SER A 18 -4.12 17.41 1.40
C SER A 18 -3.35 16.18 0.88
N GLU A 19 -2.03 16.18 1.03
CA GLU A 19 -1.17 15.03 0.74
C GLU A 19 -1.21 13.94 1.83
N ALA A 20 -2.32 13.80 2.52
CA ALA A 20 -2.45 12.83 3.62
C ALA A 20 -2.41 11.39 3.09
N TYR A 21 -1.74 10.51 3.80
CA TYR A 21 -1.81 9.07 3.53
C TYR A 21 -3.18 8.52 3.93
N SER A 22 -3.79 7.75 3.03
CA SER A 22 -5.15 7.23 3.19
C SER A 22 -5.34 6.40 4.46
N ASN A 23 -4.35 5.60 4.83
CA ASN A 23 -4.39 4.77 6.05
C ASN A 23 -4.35 5.63 7.32
N LEU A 24 -3.47 6.64 7.40
CA LEU A 24 -3.39 7.52 8.56
C LEU A 24 -4.67 8.34 8.75
N LEU A 25 -5.23 8.81 7.63
CA LEU A 25 -6.52 9.53 7.68
C LEU A 25 -7.66 8.63 8.16
N LEU A 26 -7.71 7.39 7.68
CA LEU A 26 -8.74 6.43 8.08
C LEU A 26 -8.65 6.10 9.57
N ASP A 27 -7.45 5.79 10.06
CA ASP A 27 -7.20 5.43 11.46
C ASP A 27 -7.58 6.60 12.39
N HIS A 28 -7.14 7.81 12.05
CA HIS A 28 -7.49 9.02 12.79
C HIS A 28 -9.02 9.25 12.85
N VAL A 29 -9.70 9.19 11.70
CA VAL A 29 -11.16 9.41 11.65
C VAL A 29 -11.91 8.31 12.42
N PHE A 30 -11.45 7.06 12.35
CA PHE A 30 -12.09 5.96 13.08
C PHE A 30 -11.85 5.99 14.58
N SER A 31 -10.76 6.60 15.04
CA SER A 31 -10.54 6.85 16.48
C SER A 31 -11.44 7.93 17.05
N GLU A 32 -11.84 8.93 16.24
CA GLU A 32 -12.67 10.06 16.66
C GLU A 32 -14.17 9.84 16.41
N THR A 33 -14.57 8.79 15.67
CA THR A 33 -15.97 8.57 15.32
C THR A 33 -16.59 7.40 16.08
N ASP A 34 -17.83 7.59 16.55
CA ASP A 34 -18.66 6.54 17.14
C ASP A 34 -19.36 5.71 16.03
N LEU A 35 -18.56 5.03 15.22
CA LEU A 35 -19.02 4.06 14.24
C LEU A 35 -18.92 2.66 14.81
N SER A 36 -19.95 1.84 14.57
CA SER A 36 -19.89 0.41 14.88
C SER A 36 -18.77 -0.28 14.04
N GLU A 37 -18.23 -1.40 14.51
CA GLU A 37 -17.21 -2.16 13.77
C GLU A 37 -17.69 -2.56 12.35
N ARG A 38 -18.99 -2.84 12.20
CA ARG A 38 -19.61 -3.11 10.91
C ARG A 38 -19.60 -1.87 10.00
N ASP A 39 -19.91 -0.70 10.55
CA ASP A 39 -19.91 0.56 9.80
C ASP A 39 -18.50 1.00 9.45
N LYS A 40 -17.52 0.79 10.33
CA LYS A 40 -16.08 1.00 10.05
C LYS A 40 -15.63 0.12 8.89
N ALA A 41 -15.97 -1.17 8.91
CA ALA A 41 -15.64 -2.08 7.81
C ALA A 41 -16.28 -1.66 6.47
N PHE A 42 -17.54 -1.21 6.50
CA PHE A 42 -18.24 -0.68 5.34
C PHE A 42 -17.58 0.62 4.85
N ALA A 43 -17.31 1.56 5.74
CA ALA A 43 -16.66 2.84 5.41
C ALA A 43 -15.26 2.63 4.83
N ALA A 44 -14.45 1.74 5.40
CA ALA A 44 -13.13 1.40 4.86
C ALA A 44 -13.22 0.80 3.46
N ALA A 45 -14.13 -0.14 3.24
CA ALA A 45 -14.33 -0.76 1.92
C ALA A 45 -14.78 0.26 0.87
N LEU A 46 -15.68 1.19 1.23
CA LEU A 46 -16.14 2.24 0.34
C LEU A 46 -15.06 3.28 0.06
N PHE A 47 -14.31 3.71 1.08
CA PHE A 47 -13.23 4.69 0.97
C PHE A 47 -12.11 4.21 0.05
N TYR A 48 -11.50 3.06 0.37
CA TYR A 48 -10.44 2.50 -0.47
C TYR A 48 -10.92 2.11 -1.86
N GLY A 49 -12.15 1.64 -1.98
CA GLY A 49 -12.72 1.27 -3.26
C GLY A 49 -12.94 2.46 -4.17
N VAL A 50 -13.40 3.59 -3.64
CA VAL A 50 -13.53 4.84 -4.42
C VAL A 50 -12.15 5.35 -4.84
N LEU A 51 -11.16 5.36 -3.95
CA LEU A 51 -9.78 5.73 -4.30
C LEU A 51 -9.21 4.80 -5.38
N GLU A 52 -9.41 3.49 -5.25
CA GLU A 52 -8.94 2.52 -6.24
C GLU A 52 -9.55 2.76 -7.63
N ARG A 53 -10.85 3.05 -7.70
CA ARG A 53 -11.63 3.16 -8.94
C ARG A 53 -11.88 4.59 -9.41
N ARG A 54 -11.22 5.55 -8.82
CA ARG A 54 -11.48 6.98 -9.01
C ARG A 54 -11.57 7.39 -10.48
N LEU A 55 -10.58 7.02 -11.31
CA LEU A 55 -10.56 7.41 -12.73
C LEU A 55 -11.70 6.77 -13.52
N THR A 56 -12.06 5.53 -13.21
CA THR A 56 -13.24 4.87 -13.80
C THR A 56 -14.52 5.61 -13.43
N LEU A 57 -14.66 6.00 -12.17
CA LEU A 57 -15.83 6.70 -11.65
C LEU A 57 -15.93 8.11 -12.26
N ASP A 58 -14.81 8.81 -12.36
CA ASP A 58 -14.73 10.13 -13.00
C ASP A 58 -15.12 10.08 -14.47
N TYR A 59 -14.63 9.10 -15.21
CA TYR A 59 -15.02 8.86 -16.59
C TYR A 59 -16.53 8.63 -16.75
N ILE A 60 -17.15 7.86 -15.83
CA ILE A 60 -18.61 7.67 -15.85
C ILE A 60 -19.34 8.99 -15.61
N ILE A 61 -18.88 9.79 -14.63
CA ILE A 61 -19.47 11.08 -14.32
C ILE A 61 -19.37 12.00 -15.55
N GLU A 62 -18.19 12.08 -16.16
CA GLU A 62 -17.91 12.93 -17.31
C GLU A 62 -18.79 12.57 -18.54
N LYS A 63 -18.90 11.27 -18.83
CA LYS A 63 -19.73 10.78 -19.96
C LYS A 63 -21.22 10.97 -19.76
N ASN A 64 -21.70 11.02 -18.53
CA ASN A 64 -23.12 11.15 -18.21
C ASN A 64 -23.50 12.57 -17.76
N SER A 65 -22.55 13.51 -17.66
CA SER A 65 -22.78 14.89 -17.29
C SER A 65 -22.84 15.80 -18.51
N LYS A 66 -23.81 16.73 -18.52
CA LYS A 66 -23.83 17.87 -19.47
C LYS A 66 -22.98 19.05 -18.97
N ILE A 67 -22.60 19.02 -17.68
CA ILE A 67 -21.78 20.05 -17.04
C ILE A 67 -20.31 19.56 -17.13
N PRO A 68 -19.37 20.38 -17.58
CA PRO A 68 -17.96 20.04 -17.55
C PRO A 68 -17.51 19.62 -16.15
N PHE A 69 -16.71 18.56 -16.05
CA PHE A 69 -16.30 17.96 -14.77
C PHE A 69 -15.69 19.00 -13.81
N ALA A 70 -14.82 19.87 -14.32
CA ALA A 70 -14.17 20.94 -13.55
C ALA A 70 -15.12 22.01 -12.98
N LYS A 71 -16.38 22.04 -13.45
CA LYS A 71 -17.42 22.98 -12.96
C LYS A 71 -18.41 22.33 -11.99
N LEU A 72 -18.25 21.04 -11.70
CA LEU A 72 -19.07 20.33 -10.74
C LEU A 72 -18.68 20.74 -9.30
N ASP A 73 -19.68 20.78 -8.41
CA ASP A 73 -19.44 20.96 -7.00
C ASP A 73 -18.59 19.80 -6.46
N PRO A 74 -17.44 20.06 -5.78
CA PRO A 74 -16.56 19.01 -5.28
C PRO A 74 -17.26 17.98 -4.38
N ALA A 75 -18.17 18.44 -3.51
CA ALA A 75 -18.94 17.52 -2.66
C ALA A 75 -19.89 16.65 -3.49
N ALA A 76 -20.50 17.19 -4.54
CA ALA A 76 -21.36 16.43 -5.44
C ALA A 76 -20.56 15.38 -6.24
N VAL A 77 -19.32 15.66 -6.63
CA VAL A 77 -18.42 14.71 -7.28
C VAL A 77 -18.13 13.54 -6.34
N GLU A 78 -17.75 13.79 -5.09
CA GLU A 78 -17.47 12.72 -4.13
C GLU A 78 -18.71 11.90 -3.78
N ILE A 79 -19.88 12.54 -3.71
CA ILE A 79 -21.16 11.83 -3.54
C ILE A 79 -21.44 10.92 -4.75
N LEU A 80 -21.21 11.41 -5.98
CA LEU A 80 -21.38 10.60 -7.18
C LEU A 80 -20.38 9.43 -7.25
N ARG A 81 -19.10 9.67 -6.95
CA ARG A 81 -18.08 8.61 -6.86
C ARG A 81 -18.52 7.52 -5.89
N THR A 82 -18.94 7.89 -4.67
CA THR A 82 -19.42 6.93 -3.66
C THR A 82 -20.70 6.21 -4.09
N GLY A 83 -21.64 6.90 -4.73
CA GLY A 83 -22.86 6.32 -5.26
C GLY A 83 -22.59 5.32 -6.37
N LEU A 84 -21.81 5.69 -7.37
CA LEU A 84 -21.43 4.83 -8.50
C LEU A 84 -20.61 3.61 -8.03
N TYR A 85 -19.69 3.79 -7.08
CA TYR A 85 -18.92 2.68 -6.53
C TYR A 85 -19.84 1.64 -5.86
N GLN A 86 -20.80 2.08 -5.06
CA GLN A 86 -21.78 1.20 -4.45
C GLN A 86 -22.60 0.45 -5.51
N LEU A 87 -23.02 1.11 -6.59
CA LEU A 87 -23.80 0.51 -7.67
C LEU A 87 -23.03 -0.54 -8.49
N LEU A 88 -21.72 -0.37 -8.63
CA LEU A 88 -20.87 -1.21 -9.49
C LEU A 88 -20.15 -2.33 -8.76
N TYR A 89 -19.76 -2.10 -7.49
CA TYR A 89 -18.78 -2.94 -6.82
C TYR A 89 -19.22 -3.41 -5.41
N MET A 90 -20.43 -3.04 -4.97
CA MET A 90 -20.94 -3.43 -3.65
C MET A 90 -22.29 -4.16 -3.77
N ASP A 91 -22.26 -5.44 -4.13
CA ASP A 91 -23.46 -6.26 -4.35
C ASP A 91 -24.41 -6.31 -3.14
N SER A 92 -23.90 -6.13 -1.93
CA SER A 92 -24.70 -6.10 -0.71
C SER A 92 -25.49 -4.79 -0.51
N VAL A 93 -25.29 -3.78 -1.36
CA VAL A 93 -25.98 -2.49 -1.27
C VAL A 93 -27.10 -2.44 -2.33
N PRO A 94 -28.39 -2.37 -1.93
CA PRO A 94 -29.47 -2.20 -2.88
C PRO A 94 -29.33 -0.89 -3.68
N GLU A 95 -29.63 -0.93 -4.98
CA GLU A 95 -29.54 0.25 -5.86
C GLU A 95 -30.33 1.45 -5.34
N SER A 96 -31.53 1.21 -4.84
CA SER A 96 -32.38 2.24 -4.24
C SER A 96 -31.72 2.89 -3.01
N ALA A 97 -31.01 2.10 -2.19
CA ALA A 97 -30.29 2.62 -1.03
C ALA A 97 -29.11 3.47 -1.47
N ALA A 98 -28.30 3.02 -2.46
CA ALA A 98 -27.19 3.79 -2.99
C ALA A 98 -27.65 5.18 -3.49
N VAL A 99 -28.75 5.23 -4.27
CA VAL A 99 -29.30 6.50 -4.78
C VAL A 99 -29.85 7.38 -3.67
N ASN A 100 -30.72 6.82 -2.80
CA ASN A 100 -31.40 7.62 -1.78
C ASN A 100 -30.42 8.19 -0.75
N GLU A 101 -29.43 7.41 -0.31
CA GLU A 101 -28.42 7.89 0.62
C GLU A 101 -27.51 8.96 -0.05
N SER A 102 -27.14 8.82 -1.32
CA SER A 102 -26.41 9.85 -2.07
C SER A 102 -27.16 11.19 -2.09
N VAL A 103 -28.47 11.16 -2.35
CA VAL A 103 -29.31 12.37 -2.33
C VAL A 103 -29.41 13.00 -0.93
N LYS A 104 -29.47 12.16 0.12
CA LYS A 104 -29.45 12.65 1.51
C LYS A 104 -28.11 13.32 1.86
N LEU A 105 -26.98 12.79 1.34
CA LEU A 105 -25.65 13.38 1.54
C LEU A 105 -25.57 14.80 0.97
N CYS A 106 -26.21 15.10 -0.16
CA CYS A 106 -26.27 16.46 -0.70
C CYS A 106 -26.87 17.45 0.32
N LYS A 107 -27.90 17.03 1.08
CA LYS A 107 -28.48 17.86 2.14
C LYS A 107 -27.51 18.06 3.31
N LYS A 108 -26.86 16.98 3.76
CA LYS A 108 -25.93 17.00 4.89
C LYS A 108 -24.69 17.84 4.61
N LEU A 109 -24.23 17.87 3.36
CA LEU A 109 -23.07 18.64 2.91
C LEU A 109 -23.44 20.02 2.33
N LYS A 110 -24.71 20.42 2.42
CA LYS A 110 -25.24 21.73 1.99
C LYS A 110 -25.08 22.02 0.49
N CYS A 111 -24.89 20.99 -0.35
CA CYS A 111 -24.89 21.12 -1.82
C CYS A 111 -26.31 20.87 -2.41
N PHE A 112 -27.27 21.64 -1.95
CA PHE A 112 -28.70 21.45 -2.26
C PHE A 112 -29.01 21.51 -3.77
N SER A 113 -28.33 22.37 -4.51
CA SER A 113 -28.50 22.52 -5.97
C SER A 113 -28.10 21.26 -6.74
N ALA A 114 -27.21 20.43 -6.19
CA ALA A 114 -26.75 19.21 -6.83
C ALA A 114 -27.69 18.00 -6.64
N GLN A 115 -28.70 18.07 -5.77
CA GLN A 115 -29.58 16.92 -5.47
C GLN A 115 -30.26 16.32 -6.69
N GLY A 116 -30.84 17.19 -7.53
CA GLY A 116 -31.51 16.77 -8.77
C GLY A 116 -30.54 16.12 -9.74
N PHE A 117 -29.36 16.69 -9.87
CA PHE A 117 -28.28 16.19 -10.72
C PHE A 117 -27.78 14.82 -10.24
N VAL A 118 -27.43 14.66 -8.97
CA VAL A 118 -26.98 13.40 -8.38
C VAL A 118 -28.04 12.30 -8.55
N ASN A 119 -29.30 12.59 -8.19
CA ASN A 119 -30.39 11.63 -8.36
C ASN A 119 -30.60 11.23 -9.84
N GLY A 120 -30.63 12.23 -10.74
CA GLY A 120 -30.83 12.01 -12.16
C GLY A 120 -29.74 11.16 -12.80
N MET A 121 -28.47 11.47 -12.48
CA MET A 121 -27.31 10.74 -12.99
C MET A 121 -27.29 9.29 -12.52
N LEU A 122 -27.40 9.02 -11.21
CA LEU A 122 -27.38 7.66 -10.68
C LEU A 122 -28.54 6.82 -11.21
N ARG A 123 -29.75 7.37 -11.27
CA ARG A 123 -30.91 6.66 -11.87
C ARG A 123 -30.75 6.43 -13.36
N SER A 124 -30.16 7.37 -14.11
CA SER A 124 -29.89 7.19 -15.53
C SER A 124 -28.88 6.07 -15.75
N PHE A 125 -27.82 6.02 -14.95
CA PHE A 125 -26.82 4.95 -15.01
C PHE A 125 -27.41 3.56 -14.73
N ILE A 126 -28.30 3.46 -13.74
CA ILE A 126 -29.06 2.21 -13.47
C ILE A 126 -29.91 1.80 -14.66
N ARG A 127 -30.71 2.74 -15.23
CA ARG A 127 -31.54 2.46 -16.41
C ARG A 127 -30.72 2.03 -17.64
N GLY A 128 -29.48 2.55 -17.78
CA GLY A 128 -28.51 2.13 -18.79
C GLY A 128 -27.89 0.73 -18.54
N GLY A 129 -28.34 0.02 -17.53
CA GLY A 129 -27.83 -1.31 -17.16
C GLY A 129 -26.47 -1.29 -16.52
N LYS A 130 -26.04 -0.15 -15.96
CA LYS A 130 -24.74 0.05 -15.29
C LYS A 130 -23.53 -0.29 -16.19
N LYS A 131 -23.67 -0.10 -17.50
CA LYS A 131 -22.64 -0.42 -18.48
C LYS A 131 -21.69 0.77 -18.66
N ILE A 132 -20.39 0.47 -18.65
CA ILE A 132 -19.34 1.45 -18.98
C ILE A 132 -19.01 1.27 -20.47
N SER A 133 -19.21 2.33 -21.26
CA SER A 133 -18.88 2.30 -22.68
C SER A 133 -17.46 2.82 -22.88
N TYR A 134 -16.61 2.00 -23.47
CA TYR A 134 -15.24 2.36 -23.86
C TYR A 134 -15.14 2.66 -25.37
N LEU A 135 -16.29 2.81 -26.05
CA LEU A 135 -16.33 3.05 -27.50
C LEU A 135 -15.65 4.39 -27.84
N GLY A 136 -14.75 4.34 -28.83
CA GLY A 136 -14.01 5.51 -29.30
C GLY A 136 -12.84 5.93 -28.42
N LEU A 137 -12.46 5.12 -27.43
CA LEU A 137 -11.21 5.32 -26.67
C LEU A 137 -10.06 4.61 -27.37
N GLU A 138 -8.90 5.29 -27.40
CA GLU A 138 -7.62 4.66 -27.76
C GLU A 138 -7.28 3.56 -26.76
N PRO A 139 -6.51 2.52 -27.16
CA PRO A 139 -6.22 1.35 -26.34
C PRO A 139 -5.66 1.70 -24.95
N GLU A 140 -4.70 2.62 -24.88
CA GLU A 140 -4.06 3.07 -23.64
C GLU A 140 -5.06 3.76 -22.70
N LYS A 141 -5.87 4.65 -23.25
CA LYS A 141 -6.94 5.34 -22.53
C LYS A 141 -8.01 4.38 -22.04
N ARG A 142 -8.37 3.39 -22.85
CA ARG A 142 -9.28 2.33 -22.44
C ARG A 142 -8.75 1.59 -21.23
N LEU A 143 -7.49 1.14 -21.25
CA LEU A 143 -6.88 0.43 -20.12
C LEU A 143 -6.78 1.33 -18.89
N SER A 144 -6.43 2.61 -19.07
CA SER A 144 -6.42 3.60 -18.00
C SER A 144 -7.76 3.68 -17.28
N VAL A 145 -8.85 3.80 -18.02
CA VAL A 145 -10.22 3.88 -17.46
C VAL A 145 -10.67 2.53 -16.88
N GLU A 146 -10.43 1.42 -17.56
CA GLU A 146 -10.86 0.07 -17.15
C GLU A 146 -10.24 -0.36 -15.83
N TYR A 147 -8.94 -0.08 -15.66
CA TYR A 147 -8.19 -0.44 -14.43
C TYR A 147 -7.98 0.75 -13.49
N SER A 148 -8.56 1.90 -13.78
CA SER A 148 -8.42 3.11 -12.97
C SER A 148 -6.95 3.44 -12.67
N CYS A 149 -6.11 3.43 -13.70
CA CYS A 149 -4.69 3.74 -13.64
C CYS A 149 -4.42 5.00 -14.47
N PRO A 150 -3.61 5.97 -14.03
CA PRO A 150 -3.28 7.14 -14.81
C PRO A 150 -2.74 6.78 -16.19
N GLU A 151 -3.10 7.58 -17.19
CA GLU A 151 -2.74 7.33 -18.59
C GLU A 151 -1.21 7.27 -18.76
N TRP A 152 -0.48 8.23 -18.16
CA TRP A 152 0.98 8.26 -18.19
C TRP A 152 1.64 6.97 -17.65
N LEU A 153 1.06 6.38 -16.60
CA LEU A 153 1.60 5.13 -16.01
C LEU A 153 1.24 3.93 -16.88
N THR A 154 0.04 3.92 -17.45
CA THR A 154 -0.41 2.88 -18.40
C THR A 154 0.48 2.86 -19.64
N GLU A 155 0.74 4.03 -20.24
CA GLU A 155 1.62 4.21 -21.40
C GLU A 155 3.07 3.76 -21.06
N LYS A 156 3.57 4.17 -19.89
CA LYS A 156 4.91 3.78 -19.44
C LYS A 156 5.05 2.27 -19.28
N LEU A 157 4.07 1.61 -18.64
CA LEU A 157 4.07 0.15 -18.52
C LEU A 157 4.04 -0.56 -19.89
N ILE A 158 3.24 -0.05 -20.82
CA ILE A 158 3.17 -0.62 -22.19
C ILE A 158 4.51 -0.44 -22.92
N ARG A 159 5.10 0.75 -22.83
CA ARG A 159 6.37 1.06 -23.49
C ARG A 159 7.53 0.23 -22.96
N GLU A 160 7.61 0.02 -21.65
CA GLU A 160 8.75 -0.64 -20.99
C GLU A 160 8.63 -2.17 -20.97
N TYR A 161 7.42 -2.70 -20.84
CA TYR A 161 7.19 -4.13 -20.64
C TYR A 161 6.30 -4.79 -21.70
N GLY A 162 5.77 -4.02 -22.64
CA GLY A 162 4.81 -4.51 -23.65
C GLY A 162 3.38 -4.60 -23.12
N THR A 163 2.42 -4.64 -24.05
CA THR A 163 0.97 -4.59 -23.76
C THR A 163 0.50 -5.76 -22.90
N ASP A 164 0.95 -6.98 -23.18
CA ASP A 164 0.50 -8.18 -22.46
C ASP A 164 0.87 -8.14 -20.98
N PHE A 165 2.10 -7.70 -20.69
CA PHE A 165 2.54 -7.53 -19.30
C PHE A 165 1.79 -6.38 -18.62
N ALA A 166 1.65 -5.25 -19.31
CA ALA A 166 0.93 -4.08 -18.78
C ALA A 166 -0.50 -4.44 -18.38
N VAL A 167 -1.24 -5.16 -19.22
CA VAL A 167 -2.60 -5.63 -18.92
C VAL A 167 -2.63 -6.53 -17.70
N LYS A 168 -1.69 -7.49 -17.59
CA LYS A 168 -1.59 -8.37 -16.40
C LYS A 168 -1.28 -7.58 -15.13
N ALA A 169 -0.35 -6.63 -15.19
CA ALA A 169 0.03 -5.78 -14.07
C ALA A 169 -1.14 -4.88 -13.63
N LEU A 170 -1.81 -4.21 -14.56
CA LEU A 170 -2.97 -3.37 -14.30
C LEU A 170 -4.12 -4.19 -13.69
N LYS A 171 -4.41 -5.37 -14.21
CA LYS A 171 -5.42 -6.28 -13.66
C LYS A 171 -5.05 -6.72 -12.23
N ALA A 172 -3.78 -6.99 -11.96
CA ALA A 172 -3.30 -7.37 -10.63
C ALA A 172 -3.29 -6.20 -9.63
N SER A 173 -3.27 -4.96 -10.13
CA SER A 173 -3.23 -3.75 -9.29
C SER A 173 -4.58 -3.38 -8.65
N VAL A 174 -5.66 -4.03 -9.04
CA VAL A 174 -7.02 -3.74 -8.55
C VAL A 174 -7.55 -4.86 -7.66
N GLY A 175 -8.52 -4.51 -6.82
CA GLY A 175 -9.16 -5.42 -5.87
C GLY A 175 -8.40 -5.55 -4.56
N ARG A 176 -9.02 -6.23 -3.60
CA ARG A 176 -8.46 -6.35 -2.26
C ARG A 176 -7.10 -7.07 -2.29
N PRO A 177 -6.03 -6.45 -1.75
CA PRO A 177 -4.73 -7.09 -1.71
C PRO A 177 -4.74 -8.29 -0.76
N PRO A 178 -4.03 -9.38 -1.07
CA PRO A 178 -3.81 -10.46 -0.13
C PRO A 178 -2.96 -9.95 1.05
N VAL A 179 -3.19 -10.50 2.24
CA VAL A 179 -2.39 -10.21 3.42
C VAL A 179 -1.48 -11.40 3.67
N TYR A 180 -0.18 -11.14 3.62
CA TYR A 180 0.83 -12.13 3.94
C TYR A 180 1.51 -11.79 5.26
N ALA A 181 1.96 -12.82 5.97
CA ALA A 181 2.70 -12.64 7.20
C ALA A 181 3.90 -13.60 7.23
N ARG A 182 4.94 -13.15 7.91
CA ARG A 182 6.12 -13.94 8.24
C ARG A 182 5.95 -14.52 9.63
N VAL A 183 6.13 -15.84 9.75
CA VAL A 183 6.13 -16.54 11.03
C VAL A 183 7.39 -16.18 11.79
N ASN A 184 7.27 -15.79 13.04
CA ASN A 184 8.43 -15.55 13.89
C ASN A 184 9.01 -16.90 14.37
N THR A 185 10.02 -17.37 13.66
CA THR A 185 10.68 -18.66 13.94
C THR A 185 11.45 -18.71 15.26
N LEU A 186 11.70 -17.55 15.89
CA LEU A 186 12.28 -17.45 17.23
C LEU A 186 11.31 -17.88 18.34
N LYS A 187 9.99 -17.84 18.05
CA LYS A 187 8.93 -18.10 19.05
C LYS A 187 8.04 -19.28 18.71
N THR A 188 7.86 -19.60 17.43
CA THR A 188 6.86 -20.59 17.00
C THR A 188 7.24 -21.26 15.68
N THR A 189 6.45 -22.23 15.24
CA THR A 189 6.51 -22.83 13.89
C THR A 189 5.25 -22.46 13.10
N THR A 190 5.29 -22.66 11.79
CA THR A 190 4.14 -22.41 10.92
C THR A 190 2.90 -23.18 11.37
N GLU A 191 3.05 -24.47 11.70
CA GLU A 191 1.95 -25.34 12.11
C GLU A 191 1.31 -24.87 13.43
N LYS A 192 2.15 -24.52 14.41
CA LYS A 192 1.69 -24.00 15.71
C LYS A 192 0.98 -22.67 15.56
N LEU A 193 1.50 -21.77 14.70
CA LEU A 193 0.86 -20.48 14.45
C LEU A 193 -0.50 -20.66 13.75
N LEU A 194 -0.59 -21.52 12.74
CA LEU A 194 -1.86 -21.79 12.05
C LEU A 194 -2.93 -22.35 13.01
N ALA A 195 -2.52 -23.26 13.89
CA ALA A 195 -3.41 -23.79 14.94
C ALA A 195 -3.87 -22.69 15.92
N GLU A 196 -2.96 -21.79 16.29
CA GLU A 196 -3.29 -20.69 17.20
C GLU A 196 -4.22 -19.66 16.54
N LEU A 197 -3.96 -19.27 15.29
CA LEU A 197 -4.84 -18.38 14.52
C LEU A 197 -6.24 -18.97 14.37
N SER A 198 -6.35 -20.28 14.16
CA SER A 198 -7.65 -20.97 14.06
C SER A 198 -8.47 -20.87 15.35
N LYS A 199 -7.85 -20.96 16.54
CA LYS A 199 -8.53 -20.72 17.82
C LYS A 199 -9.12 -19.32 17.94
N HIS A 200 -8.45 -18.34 17.32
CA HIS A 200 -8.92 -16.95 17.23
C HIS A 200 -9.83 -16.67 16.04
N ARG A 201 -10.31 -17.70 15.33
CA ARG A 201 -11.19 -17.62 14.15
C ARG A 201 -10.60 -16.83 12.99
N ILE A 202 -9.27 -16.77 12.91
CA ILE A 202 -8.55 -16.18 11.79
C ILE A 202 -8.17 -17.30 10.84
N LYS A 203 -8.70 -17.25 9.62
CA LYS A 203 -8.34 -18.21 8.57
C LYS A 203 -6.99 -17.86 8.00
N ALA A 204 -6.09 -18.82 8.00
CA ALA A 204 -4.75 -18.70 7.45
C ALA A 204 -4.29 -20.01 6.84
N GLU A 205 -3.42 -19.93 5.86
CA GLU A 205 -2.80 -21.07 5.20
C GLU A 205 -1.30 -20.81 4.96
N ALA A 206 -0.49 -21.86 4.96
CA ALA A 206 0.90 -21.77 4.55
C ALA A 206 0.98 -21.37 3.07
N TYR A 207 1.87 -20.45 2.73
CA TYR A 207 2.04 -20.05 1.33
C TYR A 207 2.97 -21.05 0.61
N PRO A 208 2.50 -21.70 -0.49
CA PRO A 208 3.30 -22.68 -1.20
C PRO A 208 4.58 -22.06 -1.79
N GLY A 209 5.71 -22.73 -1.58
CA GLY A 209 6.99 -22.31 -2.16
C GLY A 209 7.77 -21.23 -1.41
N LEU A 210 7.26 -20.77 -0.25
CA LEU A 210 7.98 -19.84 0.63
C LEU A 210 7.84 -20.26 2.10
N GLU A 211 8.91 -20.78 2.66
CA GLU A 211 8.97 -21.26 4.02
C GLU A 211 8.68 -20.15 5.03
N ASN A 212 7.95 -20.48 6.08
CA ASN A 212 7.55 -19.53 7.14
C ASN A 212 6.74 -18.31 6.65
N CYS A 213 6.13 -18.42 5.47
CA CYS A 213 5.18 -17.46 4.95
C CYS A 213 3.76 -18.02 5.05
N ILE A 214 2.84 -17.23 5.59
CA ILE A 214 1.42 -17.57 5.64
C ILE A 214 0.58 -16.51 4.94
N ARG A 215 -0.54 -16.93 4.37
CA ARG A 215 -1.57 -16.06 3.84
C ARG A 215 -2.72 -15.97 4.82
N LEU A 216 -3.16 -14.76 5.15
CA LEU A 216 -4.30 -14.50 6.02
C LEU A 216 -5.53 -14.16 5.18
N GLU A 217 -6.66 -14.79 5.45
CA GLU A 217 -7.93 -14.49 4.82
C GLU A 217 -8.76 -13.55 5.69
N LYS A 218 -9.00 -12.33 5.20
CA LYS A 218 -9.84 -11.32 5.87
C LYS A 218 -9.54 -11.20 7.38
N PRO A 219 -8.28 -10.96 7.77
CA PRO A 219 -7.85 -11.07 9.17
C PRO A 219 -8.49 -10.03 10.11
N GLY A 220 -9.23 -9.04 9.57
CA GLY A 220 -9.76 -7.94 10.38
C GLY A 220 -8.64 -7.03 10.89
N ASP A 221 -8.80 -6.57 12.12
CA ASP A 221 -7.79 -5.77 12.83
C ASP A 221 -6.72 -6.70 13.43
N ILE A 222 -5.61 -6.82 12.73
CA ILE A 222 -4.51 -7.73 13.11
C ILE A 222 -3.88 -7.29 14.44
N GLU A 223 -3.80 -6.01 14.72
CA GLU A 223 -3.14 -5.47 15.92
C GLU A 223 -3.90 -5.85 17.20
N LYS A 224 -5.21 -6.08 17.11
CA LYS A 224 -6.02 -6.60 18.21
C LYS A 224 -5.90 -8.10 18.40
N CYS A 225 -5.31 -8.81 17.46
CA CYS A 225 -5.15 -10.27 17.53
C CYS A 225 -4.11 -10.67 18.57
N ALA A 226 -4.44 -11.61 19.46
CA ALA A 226 -3.54 -12.06 20.50
C ALA A 226 -2.23 -12.67 19.95
N PRO A 227 -2.23 -13.55 18.92
CA PRO A 227 -1.00 -14.05 18.31
C PRO A 227 -0.07 -12.96 17.78
N PHE A 228 -0.61 -11.86 17.22
CA PHE A 228 0.19 -10.73 16.79
C PHE A 228 0.82 -9.98 17.96
N ARG A 229 0.04 -9.69 19.01
CA ARG A 229 0.57 -9.01 20.22
C ARG A 229 1.62 -9.83 20.95
N GLN A 230 1.51 -11.16 20.93
CA GLN A 230 2.52 -12.08 21.44
C GLN A 230 3.77 -12.15 20.57
N GLY A 231 3.76 -11.51 19.38
CA GLY A 231 4.88 -11.49 18.47
C GLY A 231 5.13 -12.83 17.78
N LEU A 232 4.10 -13.65 17.56
CA LEU A 232 4.24 -14.92 16.86
C LEU A 232 4.41 -14.76 15.34
N PHE A 233 4.08 -13.58 14.81
CA PHE A 233 4.27 -13.22 13.40
C PHE A 233 4.32 -11.71 13.21
N HIS A 234 4.75 -11.30 12.03
CA HIS A 234 4.58 -9.92 11.54
C HIS A 234 4.05 -9.91 10.11
N VAL A 235 3.35 -8.83 9.75
CA VAL A 235 2.82 -8.67 8.39
C VAL A 235 3.96 -8.28 7.46
N GLN A 236 4.15 -9.06 6.38
CA GLN A 236 5.19 -8.79 5.41
C GLN A 236 4.84 -9.41 4.05
N ASP A 237 4.98 -8.63 2.98
CA ASP A 237 4.76 -9.12 1.62
C ASP A 237 5.81 -10.14 1.19
N ILE A 238 5.41 -11.01 0.27
CA ILE A 238 6.26 -12.06 -0.31
C ILE A 238 7.57 -11.48 -0.88
N SER A 239 7.48 -10.40 -1.65
CA SER A 239 8.65 -9.74 -2.24
C SER A 239 9.65 -9.26 -1.19
N SER A 240 9.16 -8.70 -0.07
CA SER A 240 10.00 -8.28 1.05
C SER A 240 10.65 -9.46 1.77
N GLN A 241 9.95 -10.60 1.90
CA GLN A 241 10.53 -11.83 2.45
C GLN A 241 11.61 -12.39 1.51
N LEU A 242 11.34 -12.43 0.20
CA LEU A 242 12.32 -12.88 -0.81
C LEU A 242 13.58 -12.00 -0.83
N CYS A 243 13.44 -10.69 -0.66
CA CYS A 243 14.56 -9.77 -0.54
C CYS A 243 15.49 -10.16 0.62
N CYS A 244 14.95 -10.45 1.81
CA CYS A 244 15.71 -10.90 2.97
C CYS A 244 16.38 -12.26 2.73
N LEU A 245 15.67 -13.20 2.09
CA LEU A 245 16.22 -14.51 1.74
C LEU A 245 17.33 -14.42 0.68
N THR A 246 17.30 -13.42 -0.19
CA THR A 246 18.36 -13.15 -1.16
C THR A 246 19.64 -12.67 -0.47
N LEU A 247 19.53 -11.84 0.56
CA LEU A 247 20.67 -11.35 1.33
C LEU A 247 21.35 -12.48 2.12
N ARG A 248 20.61 -13.49 2.59
CA ARG A 248 21.09 -14.69 3.28
C ARG A 248 22.05 -14.42 4.45
N PRO A 249 21.70 -13.58 5.42
CA PRO A 249 22.57 -13.40 6.57
C PRO A 249 22.67 -14.70 7.37
N VAL A 250 23.83 -14.91 8.00
CA VAL A 250 24.05 -16.05 8.88
C VAL A 250 24.36 -15.62 10.32
N VAL A 251 24.32 -16.57 11.22
CA VAL A 251 24.61 -16.37 12.66
C VAL A 251 25.98 -15.70 12.84
N ASN A 252 26.07 -14.75 13.78
CA ASN A 252 27.27 -13.98 14.13
C ASN A 252 27.75 -12.93 13.09
N GLU A 253 27.08 -12.78 11.97
CA GLU A 253 27.38 -11.70 11.02
C GLU A 253 27.01 -10.31 11.56
N THR A 254 27.64 -9.28 10.98
CA THR A 254 27.25 -7.89 11.10
C THR A 254 26.43 -7.51 9.87
N VAL A 255 25.21 -7.04 10.07
CA VAL A 255 24.26 -6.67 9.01
C VAL A 255 23.84 -5.22 9.15
N LEU A 256 23.76 -4.49 8.04
CA LEU A 256 23.18 -3.16 7.98
C LEU A 256 21.90 -3.18 7.13
N ASP A 257 20.81 -2.62 7.66
CA ASP A 257 19.58 -2.29 6.93
C ASP A 257 19.45 -0.77 6.90
N VAL A 258 19.84 -0.15 5.78
CA VAL A 258 20.10 1.29 5.73
C VAL A 258 18.84 2.17 5.61
N CYS A 259 17.69 1.57 5.25
CA CYS A 259 16.38 2.24 5.15
C CYS A 259 15.28 1.34 5.74
N ALA A 260 15.42 0.99 7.02
CA ALA A 260 14.77 -0.15 7.63
C ALA A 260 13.28 0.05 7.95
N ALA A 261 12.84 1.26 8.30
CA ALA A 261 11.53 1.46 8.89
C ALA A 261 10.36 1.11 7.93
N PRO A 262 9.33 0.43 8.47
CA PRO A 262 9.00 0.18 9.87
C PRO A 262 9.64 -1.07 10.50
N GLY A 263 10.67 -1.69 9.90
CA GLY A 263 11.43 -2.79 10.48
C GLY A 263 11.14 -4.19 9.92
N GLY A 264 10.15 -4.35 9.06
CA GLY A 264 9.71 -5.67 8.60
C GLY A 264 10.81 -6.53 7.99
N LYS A 265 11.73 -5.94 7.20
CA LYS A 265 12.89 -6.66 6.65
C LYS A 265 13.93 -6.95 7.73
N SER A 266 14.26 -5.98 8.58
CA SER A 266 15.15 -6.18 9.72
C SER A 266 14.69 -7.31 10.64
N PHE A 267 13.39 -7.44 10.89
CA PHE A 267 12.86 -8.54 11.73
C PHE A 267 13.11 -9.89 11.09
N THR A 268 12.85 -10.02 9.77
CA THR A 268 13.15 -11.25 9.03
C THR A 268 14.64 -11.57 9.01
N LEU A 269 15.51 -10.56 8.84
CA LEU A 269 16.97 -10.75 8.90
C LEU A 269 17.41 -11.26 10.28
N ALA A 270 16.87 -10.67 11.35
CA ALA A 270 17.16 -11.12 12.71
C ALA A 270 16.71 -12.56 12.99
N GLU A 271 15.55 -12.98 12.43
CA GLU A 271 15.09 -14.37 12.48
C GLU A 271 16.05 -15.32 11.74
N LEU A 272 16.49 -14.95 10.53
CA LEU A 272 17.44 -15.74 9.74
C LEU A 272 18.80 -15.90 10.44
N MET A 273 19.21 -14.88 11.22
CA MET A 273 20.41 -14.91 12.05
C MET A 273 20.21 -15.67 13.36
N GLY A 274 19.04 -16.25 13.62
CA GLY A 274 18.76 -16.90 14.90
C GLY A 274 18.85 -15.96 16.10
N ASN A 275 18.61 -14.65 15.90
CA ASN A 275 18.74 -13.60 16.91
C ASN A 275 20.15 -13.56 17.56
N ASN A 276 21.18 -13.80 16.74
CA ASN A 276 22.59 -13.83 17.16
C ASN A 276 23.48 -13.17 16.11
N GLY A 277 24.25 -12.14 16.51
CA GLY A 277 25.05 -11.28 15.65
C GLY A 277 24.79 -9.81 15.96
N LYS A 278 24.97 -8.94 14.96
CA LYS A 278 24.69 -7.49 15.07
C LYS A 278 23.89 -7.04 13.86
N LEU A 279 22.74 -6.39 14.08
CA LEU A 279 21.92 -5.82 13.03
C LEU A 279 21.65 -4.35 13.32
N TYR A 280 22.23 -3.47 12.51
CA TYR A 280 21.99 -2.03 12.58
C TYR A 280 20.85 -1.69 11.63
N SER A 281 19.73 -1.21 12.17
CA SER A 281 18.52 -0.89 11.42
C SER A 281 18.28 0.61 11.47
N MET A 282 18.37 1.27 10.33
CA MET A 282 18.45 2.73 10.23
C MET A 282 17.29 3.32 9.46
N ASP A 283 16.89 4.52 9.84
CA ASP A 283 15.95 5.34 9.04
C ASP A 283 16.31 6.83 9.20
N LEU A 284 15.96 7.63 8.20
CA LEU A 284 16.20 9.06 8.19
C LEU A 284 15.41 9.79 9.31
N HIS A 285 14.23 9.30 9.65
CA HIS A 285 13.30 9.94 10.57
C HIS A 285 13.25 9.24 11.92
N ASP A 286 13.56 9.94 12.98
CA ASP A 286 13.58 9.44 14.36
C ASP A 286 12.24 8.80 14.79
N MET A 287 11.11 9.42 14.47
CA MET A 287 9.79 8.84 14.74
C MET A 287 9.59 7.45 14.11
N ARG A 288 10.25 7.17 12.98
CA ARG A 288 10.17 5.87 12.30
C ARG A 288 11.13 4.85 12.92
N VAL A 289 12.22 5.31 13.54
CA VAL A 289 13.12 4.44 14.32
C VAL A 289 12.39 3.80 15.49
N GLY A 290 11.53 4.54 16.18
CA GLY A 290 10.69 4.00 17.26
C GLY A 290 9.81 2.82 16.81
N LEU A 291 9.32 2.80 15.56
CA LEU A 291 8.55 1.66 15.03
C LEU A 291 9.40 0.38 14.91
N ILE A 292 10.70 0.52 14.62
CA ILE A 292 11.63 -0.61 14.58
C ILE A 292 11.83 -1.17 15.99
N GLU A 293 12.02 -0.31 16.98
CA GLU A 293 12.21 -0.69 18.39
C GLU A 293 10.98 -1.42 18.95
N ASP A 294 9.80 -0.84 18.75
CA ASP A 294 8.54 -1.43 19.20
C ASP A 294 8.29 -2.80 18.55
N GLY A 295 8.54 -2.91 17.24
CA GLY A 295 8.41 -4.16 16.51
C GLY A 295 9.40 -5.22 16.98
N ALA A 296 10.68 -4.86 17.17
CA ALA A 296 11.72 -5.75 17.68
C ALA A 296 11.38 -6.26 19.08
N SER A 297 10.96 -5.36 19.98
CA SER A 297 10.51 -5.69 21.33
C SER A 297 9.35 -6.68 21.31
N ARG A 298 8.30 -6.41 20.55
CA ARG A 298 7.13 -7.30 20.40
C ARG A 298 7.53 -8.70 19.90
N LEU A 299 8.44 -8.76 18.94
CA LEU A 299 8.91 -10.01 18.33
C LEU A 299 9.95 -10.74 19.21
N GLY A 300 10.52 -10.09 20.23
CA GLY A 300 11.56 -10.64 21.09
C GLY A 300 12.94 -10.66 20.45
N ILE A 301 13.18 -9.76 19.50
CA ILE A 301 14.46 -9.60 18.81
C ILE A 301 15.39 -8.71 19.65
N ARG A 302 16.65 -9.13 19.83
CA ARG A 302 17.62 -8.45 20.71
C ARG A 302 18.85 -7.93 19.99
N ILE A 303 19.11 -8.40 18.76
CA ILE A 303 20.33 -8.07 18.01
C ILE A 303 20.19 -6.78 17.19
N ILE A 304 18.99 -6.19 17.13
CA ILE A 304 18.75 -4.94 16.42
C ILE A 304 19.23 -3.77 17.28
N THR A 305 20.06 -2.93 16.67
CA THR A 305 20.36 -1.57 17.11
C THR A 305 19.66 -0.62 16.14
N ALA A 306 18.54 -0.05 16.58
CA ALA A 306 17.80 0.92 15.78
C ALA A 306 18.41 2.31 15.98
N MET A 307 18.59 3.08 14.90
CA MET A 307 19.19 4.40 14.98
C MET A 307 18.78 5.30 13.81
N GLN A 308 18.76 6.61 14.07
CA GLN A 308 18.58 7.59 13.02
C GLN A 308 19.88 7.72 12.20
N ASN A 309 19.78 7.63 10.88
CA ASN A 309 20.90 7.81 9.98
C ASN A 309 20.44 8.23 8.59
N ASP A 310 21.14 9.18 7.97
CA ASP A 310 20.94 9.55 6.58
C ASP A 310 21.76 8.61 5.69
N ALA A 311 21.10 7.64 5.07
CA ALA A 311 21.76 6.63 4.25
C ALA A 311 22.47 7.21 2.99
N SER A 312 22.16 8.44 2.58
CA SER A 312 22.86 9.12 1.48
C SER A 312 24.25 9.64 1.89
N LYS A 313 24.55 9.67 3.20
CA LYS A 313 25.80 10.19 3.76
C LYS A 313 26.58 9.09 4.47
N PHE A 314 27.89 9.03 4.22
CA PHE A 314 28.72 8.07 4.90
C PHE A 314 28.89 8.42 6.38
N ASN A 315 28.59 7.49 7.26
CA ASN A 315 28.76 7.60 8.70
C ASN A 315 29.93 6.69 9.15
N ALA A 316 31.04 7.31 9.57
CA ALA A 316 32.23 6.59 9.98
C ALA A 316 32.09 5.81 11.31
N GLU A 317 31.03 6.05 12.07
CA GLU A 317 30.74 5.31 13.32
C GLU A 317 30.12 3.94 13.05
N LEU A 318 29.59 3.73 11.83
CA LEU A 318 29.05 2.43 11.44
C LEU A 318 30.16 1.44 11.09
N PRO A 319 30.03 0.18 11.49
CA PRO A 319 31.03 -0.83 11.17
C PRO A 319 30.94 -1.26 9.71
N GLN A 320 32.02 -1.82 9.20
CA GLN A 320 31.96 -2.64 7.99
C GLN A 320 31.09 -3.88 8.26
N ALA A 321 30.28 -4.26 7.29
CA ALA A 321 29.25 -5.31 7.42
C ALA A 321 29.49 -6.48 6.46
N ASP A 322 29.10 -7.66 6.91
CA ASP A 322 29.09 -8.86 6.09
C ASP A 322 27.94 -8.82 5.08
N ARG A 323 26.83 -8.18 5.48
CA ARG A 323 25.63 -8.00 4.65
C ARG A 323 25.10 -6.59 4.76
N VAL A 324 24.69 -6.02 3.64
CA VAL A 324 24.03 -4.70 3.57
C VAL A 324 22.74 -4.81 2.79
N LEU A 325 21.63 -4.45 3.41
CA LEU A 325 20.33 -4.29 2.76
C LEU A 325 20.12 -2.81 2.44
N CYS A 326 19.92 -2.54 1.16
CA CYS A 326 19.67 -1.21 0.62
C CYS A 326 18.26 -1.16 0.02
N ASP A 327 17.22 -1.06 0.88
CA ASP A 327 15.81 -0.96 0.47
C ASP A 327 15.42 0.51 0.35
N VAL A 328 15.74 1.09 -0.79
CA VAL A 328 15.72 2.54 -1.00
C VAL A 328 14.32 3.16 -1.06
N PRO A 329 14.18 4.44 -0.67
CA PRO A 329 12.95 5.18 -0.91
C PRO A 329 12.65 5.23 -2.42
N CYS A 330 11.39 5.00 -2.79
CA CYS A 330 10.99 4.89 -4.19
C CYS A 330 9.59 5.42 -4.44
N SER A 331 9.12 5.38 -5.69
CA SER A 331 7.78 5.81 -6.08
C SER A 331 6.65 5.05 -5.35
N GLY A 332 6.90 3.84 -4.89
CA GLY A 332 5.89 2.98 -4.26
C GLY A 332 4.84 2.44 -5.24
N LEU A 333 5.03 2.60 -6.55
CA LEU A 333 4.06 2.13 -7.56
C LEU A 333 3.87 0.60 -7.55
N GLY A 334 4.80 -0.15 -7.00
CA GLY A 334 4.65 -1.60 -6.78
C GLY A 334 3.59 -1.96 -5.71
N VAL A 335 3.15 -0.99 -4.88
CA VAL A 335 2.15 -1.22 -3.83
C VAL A 335 0.83 -0.46 -4.05
N ILE A 336 0.55 0.01 -5.26
CA ILE A 336 -0.68 0.77 -5.61
C ILE A 336 -1.97 0.01 -5.28
N ARG A 337 -1.94 -1.32 -5.23
CA ARG A 337 -3.06 -2.14 -4.79
C ARG A 337 -3.38 -1.96 -3.30
N ARG A 338 -2.37 -1.63 -2.47
CA ARG A 338 -2.51 -1.37 -1.03
C ARG A 338 -2.73 0.10 -0.72
N LYS A 339 -2.09 0.96 -1.51
CA LYS A 339 -2.09 2.42 -1.38
C LYS A 339 -2.52 3.05 -2.71
N PRO A 340 -3.81 3.00 -3.04
CA PRO A 340 -4.29 3.45 -4.34
C PRO A 340 -4.07 4.94 -4.60
N GLU A 341 -3.90 5.75 -3.56
CA GLU A 341 -3.60 7.17 -3.67
C GLU A 341 -2.26 7.46 -4.38
N ILE A 342 -1.31 6.54 -4.33
CA ILE A 342 0.00 6.70 -5.00
C ILE A 342 -0.16 6.88 -6.51
N LYS A 343 -1.19 6.28 -7.11
CA LYS A 343 -1.47 6.43 -8.56
C LYS A 343 -1.70 7.87 -8.98
N PHE A 344 -2.20 8.72 -8.07
CA PHE A 344 -2.58 10.09 -8.39
C PHE A 344 -1.44 11.09 -8.28
N LYS A 345 -0.26 10.65 -7.90
CA LYS A 345 0.96 11.46 -7.95
C LYS A 345 1.34 11.75 -9.39
N SER A 346 1.90 12.93 -9.61
CA SER A 346 2.42 13.30 -10.94
C SER A 346 3.77 12.63 -11.21
N PRO A 347 4.17 12.45 -12.47
CA PRO A 347 5.53 11.97 -12.79
C PRO A 347 6.61 12.80 -12.14
N SER A 348 6.44 14.12 -12.06
CA SER A 348 7.41 15.05 -11.45
C SER A 348 7.64 14.83 -9.95
N ASP A 349 6.69 14.20 -9.24
CA ASP A 349 6.87 13.87 -7.81
C ASP A 349 7.95 12.81 -7.59
N PHE A 350 8.44 12.20 -8.65
CA PHE A 350 9.43 11.13 -8.64
C PHE A 350 10.79 11.51 -9.22
N ASP A 351 10.94 12.73 -9.76
CA ASP A 351 12.12 13.13 -10.54
C ASP A 351 13.43 13.08 -9.74
N GLY A 352 13.43 13.40 -8.45
CA GLY A 352 14.62 13.35 -7.61
C GLY A 352 14.96 11.97 -7.03
N LEU A 353 14.08 10.98 -7.18
CA LEU A 353 14.27 9.67 -6.57
C LEU A 353 15.47 8.88 -7.11
N PRO A 354 15.75 8.82 -8.42
CA PRO A 354 16.86 8.04 -8.94
C PRO A 354 18.21 8.52 -8.40
N GLU A 355 18.39 9.82 -8.25
CA GLU A 355 19.64 10.38 -7.73
C GLU A 355 19.85 10.03 -6.26
N ILE A 356 18.82 10.19 -5.43
CA ILE A 356 18.86 9.79 -4.02
C ILE A 356 19.12 8.30 -3.88
N GLN A 357 18.47 7.47 -4.69
CA GLN A 357 18.67 6.01 -4.70
C GLN A 357 20.10 5.64 -5.04
N TYR A 358 20.70 6.31 -6.04
CA TYR A 358 22.09 6.08 -6.41
C TYR A 358 23.06 6.49 -5.31
N GLN A 359 22.87 7.65 -4.69
CA GLN A 359 23.69 8.12 -3.55
C GLN A 359 23.63 7.13 -2.37
N ILE A 360 22.42 6.63 -2.05
CA ILE A 360 22.27 5.64 -0.98
C ILE A 360 22.98 4.34 -1.35
N LEU A 361 22.86 3.87 -2.59
CA LEU A 361 23.55 2.66 -3.06
C LEU A 361 25.08 2.82 -2.99
N GLU A 362 25.62 3.92 -3.51
CA GLU A 362 27.05 4.20 -3.48
C GLU A 362 27.59 4.26 -2.04
N THR A 363 26.89 4.95 -1.16
CA THR A 363 27.24 5.04 0.27
C THR A 363 27.15 3.67 0.93
N SER A 364 26.11 2.90 0.66
CA SER A 364 25.89 1.56 1.22
C SER A 364 26.99 0.58 0.79
N ALA A 365 27.47 0.67 -0.45
CA ALA A 365 28.56 -0.16 -0.96
C ALA A 365 29.86 0.01 -0.16
N ARG A 366 30.13 1.21 0.38
CA ARG A 366 31.31 1.51 1.19
C ARG A 366 31.34 0.76 2.54
N TYR A 367 30.20 0.30 3.03
CA TYR A 367 30.12 -0.47 4.27
C TYR A 367 30.33 -1.98 4.07
N VAL A 368 30.32 -2.48 2.84
CA VAL A 368 30.46 -3.91 2.56
C VAL A 368 31.89 -4.34 2.77
N LYS A 369 32.12 -5.36 3.60
CA LYS A 369 33.42 -6.01 3.74
C LYS A 369 33.84 -6.66 2.43
N PRO A 370 35.16 -6.85 2.16
CA PRO A 370 35.60 -7.72 1.10
C PRO A 370 34.96 -9.10 1.21
N GLY A 371 34.33 -9.59 0.13
CA GLY A 371 33.58 -10.85 0.14
C GLY A 371 32.18 -10.78 0.75
N GLY A 372 31.75 -9.61 1.25
CA GLY A 372 30.39 -9.36 1.73
C GLY A 372 29.36 -9.26 0.60
N THR A 373 28.09 -9.11 0.97
CA THR A 373 26.98 -9.02 0.00
C THR A 373 26.14 -7.78 0.26
N LEU A 374 25.82 -7.04 -0.79
CA LEU A 374 24.81 -6.00 -0.80
C LEU A 374 23.60 -6.43 -1.63
N VAL A 375 22.41 -6.25 -1.08
CA VAL A 375 21.15 -6.40 -1.82
C VAL A 375 20.49 -5.03 -1.94
N TYR A 376 20.28 -4.60 -3.18
CA TYR A 376 19.51 -3.42 -3.52
C TYR A 376 18.06 -3.82 -3.83
N SER A 377 17.11 -3.17 -3.19
CA SER A 377 15.69 -3.41 -3.43
C SER A 377 14.88 -2.12 -3.54
N THR A 378 13.79 -2.20 -4.30
CA THR A 378 12.86 -1.09 -4.50
C THR A 378 11.46 -1.60 -4.79
N LEU A 379 10.44 -0.86 -4.38
CA LEU A 379 9.03 -1.09 -4.74
C LEU A 379 8.59 -0.22 -5.93
N SER A 380 9.54 0.26 -6.72
CA SER A 380 9.27 1.06 -7.93
C SER A 380 9.01 0.13 -9.12
N LEU A 381 8.04 0.53 -9.97
CA LEU A 381 7.81 -0.08 -11.28
C LEU A 381 8.33 0.79 -12.43
N ILE A 382 8.80 2.01 -12.15
CA ILE A 382 9.08 3.01 -13.20
C ILE A 382 10.48 3.60 -13.16
N HIS A 383 11.19 3.43 -12.06
CA HIS A 383 12.58 3.87 -11.92
C HIS A 383 13.38 2.70 -11.37
N ILE A 384 13.76 1.82 -12.26
CA ILE A 384 14.85 0.90 -12.00
C ILE A 384 16.08 1.72 -12.36
N SER A 385 16.77 2.24 -11.35
CA SER A 385 18.15 2.68 -11.53
C SER A 385 18.97 1.42 -11.76
N GLU A 386 18.94 0.91 -12.99
CA GLU A 386 19.98 -0.03 -13.38
C GLU A 386 21.28 0.75 -13.27
N PRO A 387 22.25 0.26 -12.51
CA PRO A 387 23.59 0.81 -12.57
C PRO A 387 24.08 0.62 -14.01
N THR A 388 23.88 1.64 -14.84
CA THR A 388 24.41 1.67 -16.23
C THR A 388 25.93 1.70 -16.25
N ARG A 389 26.58 1.69 -15.09
CA ARG A 389 28.01 1.48 -14.91
C ARG A 389 28.22 0.31 -13.95
N PRO A 390 28.96 -0.74 -14.34
CA PRO A 390 29.36 -1.76 -13.41
C PRO A 390 30.14 -1.10 -12.27
N LEU A 391 29.60 -1.15 -11.04
CA LEU A 391 30.35 -0.85 -9.85
C LEU A 391 31.38 -1.97 -9.68
N TYR A 392 32.59 -1.76 -10.19
CA TYR A 392 33.72 -2.61 -9.86
C TYR A 392 34.11 -2.30 -8.41
N ILE A 393 33.63 -3.13 -7.49
CA ILE A 393 34.14 -3.17 -6.12
C ILE A 393 35.40 -4.04 -6.19
N SER A 394 36.56 -3.41 -6.26
CA SER A 394 37.86 -4.10 -6.17
C SER A 394 38.18 -4.45 -4.72
#